data_366762e54a5ba474b2f0f39023eadb3f
#
_entry.id   366762e54a5ba474b2f0f39023eadb3f
#
_cell.length_a   1.000
_cell.length_b   1.000
_cell.length_c   1.000
_cell.angle_alpha   90.00
_cell.angle_beta   90.00
_cell.angle_gamma   90.00
#
_symmetry.space_group_name_H-M   'P 1'
#
loop_
_entity.id
_entity.type
_entity.pdbx_description
1 polymer ?
#
loop_
_entity_poly.entity_id
_entity_poly.type
_entity_poly.pdbx_seq_one_letter_code
_entity_poly.pdbx_strand_id
1 'polypeptide(L)'
;SSTSEYLYHSLCSSTSSCLLDGNSYGSPKDFTEGPLIQHEVKKQKRHIPMRLLLSQAFESISNLKPCWMMSPASAAELLPKQSDIFDVLIIDEASQMKPEKAFSLIARCKQLIIVGDRKQLPPTNFFQKQDSQAEDEDIEIEDNESILELADKVISNNGCSLGWHYRSRHQSLIAFSNHYFYDDALTIFASNSVGSEVKFHPVEAPNYRGGVNLPEVEETITALKKQIKEAPDKSILIATMNEAQTSEIKLSLEKELSKDPDLDAFAARHKGTLNELVVKNLENVQGDERDVVIISTVYGPNAEGKVLQNFGPINRDAGWRRLNVLFTRAKHRVILVSSLK
;
A
#
# COMPACT_ATOMS: atom_id res chain seq x y z
N SER A 1 -4.56 -10.66 28.95
CA SER A 1 -3.87 -11.93 28.64
C SER A 1 -4.82 -13.12 28.67
N SER A 2 -5.74 -13.24 29.63
CA SER A 2 -6.61 -14.42 29.77
C SER A 2 -7.55 -14.67 28.57
N THR A 3 -8.10 -13.63 27.96
CA THR A 3 -9.00 -13.76 26.80
C THR A 3 -8.26 -14.25 25.55
N SER A 4 -7.05 -13.76 25.33
CA SER A 4 -6.19 -14.17 24.21
C SER A 4 -5.72 -15.62 24.36
N GLU A 5 -5.36 -16.03 25.56
CA GLU A 5 -5.00 -17.42 25.89
C GLU A 5 -6.19 -18.37 25.75
N TYR A 6 -7.36 -17.94 26.23
CA TYR A 6 -8.59 -18.72 26.08
C TYR A 6 -8.96 -18.92 24.61
N LEU A 7 -8.91 -17.87 23.79
CA LEU A 7 -9.14 -17.94 22.35
C LEU A 7 -8.12 -18.84 21.67
N TYR A 8 -6.85 -18.73 22.02
CA TYR A 8 -5.79 -19.58 21.48
C TYR A 8 -6.03 -21.07 21.84
N HIS A 9 -6.32 -21.38 23.10
CA HIS A 9 -6.63 -22.74 23.53
C HIS A 9 -7.91 -23.27 22.89
N SER A 10 -8.95 -22.46 22.77
CA SER A 10 -10.19 -22.83 22.09
C SER A 10 -9.95 -23.14 20.61
N LEU A 11 -9.16 -22.33 19.92
CA LEU A 11 -8.78 -22.55 18.52
C LEU A 11 -7.89 -23.79 18.37
N CYS A 12 -6.91 -24.01 19.26
CA CYS A 12 -6.03 -25.18 19.21
C CYS A 12 -6.77 -26.47 19.53
N SER A 13 -7.73 -26.48 20.46
CA SER A 13 -8.52 -27.64 20.77
C SER A 13 -9.52 -28.02 19.67
N SER A 14 -10.02 -27.04 18.93
CA SER A 14 -10.88 -27.26 17.76
C SER A 14 -10.10 -27.78 16.55
N THR A 15 -8.81 -27.43 16.39
CA THR A 15 -8.01 -27.83 15.22
C THR A 15 -7.69 -29.32 15.12
N SER A 16 -7.66 -30.05 16.21
CA SER A 16 -7.45 -31.50 16.17
C SER A 16 -8.63 -32.30 15.59
N SER A 17 -9.82 -31.70 15.52
CA SER A 17 -11.03 -32.29 14.94
C SER A 17 -11.47 -31.64 13.61
N CYS A 18 -10.66 -30.76 13.07
CA CYS A 18 -11.04 -29.94 11.89
C CYS A 18 -10.95 -30.67 10.54
N LEU A 19 -10.20 -31.77 10.46
CA LEU A 19 -10.20 -32.59 9.25
C LEU A 19 -11.37 -33.55 9.33
N LEU A 20 -12.31 -33.42 8.43
CA LEU A 20 -13.43 -34.32 8.32
C LEU A 20 -12.91 -35.72 7.98
N ASP A 21 -13.30 -36.70 8.79
CA ASP A 21 -13.07 -38.12 8.51
C ASP A 21 -13.80 -38.52 7.22
N GLY A 22 -13.21 -39.45 6.48
CA GLY A 22 -13.85 -39.83 5.24
C GLY A 22 -13.13 -40.90 4.44
N ASN A 23 -13.55 -41.08 3.19
CA ASN A 23 -13.04 -42.10 2.29
C ASN A 23 -11.68 -41.74 1.72
N SER A 24 -10.69 -42.64 1.91
CA SER A 24 -9.36 -42.59 1.29
C SER A 24 -9.09 -43.74 0.30
N TYR A 25 -10.12 -44.52 -0.05
CA TYR A 25 -9.99 -45.63 -0.97
C TYR A 25 -10.36 -45.22 -2.41
N GLY A 26 -9.67 -45.79 -3.39
CA GLY A 26 -9.91 -45.54 -4.80
C GLY A 26 -8.94 -44.51 -5.42
N SER A 27 -9.40 -43.81 -6.42
CA SER A 27 -8.67 -42.73 -7.07
C SER A 27 -8.68 -41.48 -6.17
N PRO A 28 -7.65 -40.62 -6.21
CA PRO A 28 -7.67 -39.33 -5.49
C PRO A 28 -8.88 -38.44 -5.80
N LYS A 29 -9.57 -38.69 -6.92
CA LYS A 29 -10.82 -38.01 -7.27
C LYS A 29 -12.01 -38.42 -6.42
N ASP A 30 -11.91 -39.60 -5.80
CA ASP A 30 -12.96 -40.21 -4.98
C ASP A 30 -12.74 -39.93 -3.50
N PHE A 31 -11.65 -39.27 -3.14
CA PHE A 31 -11.34 -38.94 -1.75
C PHE A 31 -12.28 -37.84 -1.23
N THR A 32 -12.69 -38.00 0.01
CA THR A 32 -13.37 -36.91 0.75
C THR A 32 -12.37 -35.84 1.17
N GLU A 33 -12.85 -34.73 1.67
CA GLU A 33 -12.05 -33.51 1.91
C GLU A 33 -10.78 -33.73 2.74
N GLY A 34 -10.89 -34.33 3.93
CA GLY A 34 -9.75 -34.56 4.81
C GLY A 34 -8.68 -35.47 4.19
N PRO A 35 -9.03 -36.67 3.72
CA PRO A 35 -8.11 -37.53 2.96
C PRO A 35 -7.50 -36.90 1.73
N LEU A 36 -8.25 -36.09 0.98
CA LEU A 36 -7.72 -35.34 -0.17
C LEU A 36 -6.63 -34.37 0.26
N ILE A 37 -6.87 -33.58 1.31
CA ILE A 37 -5.89 -32.63 1.84
C ILE A 37 -4.63 -33.36 2.30
N GLN A 38 -4.79 -34.45 3.07
CA GLN A 38 -3.66 -35.27 3.53
C GLN A 38 -2.86 -35.86 2.38
N HIS A 39 -3.53 -36.28 1.30
CA HIS A 39 -2.89 -36.80 0.10
C HIS A 39 -2.08 -35.69 -0.61
N GLU A 40 -2.67 -34.49 -0.78
CA GLU A 40 -1.99 -33.38 -1.44
C GLU A 40 -0.78 -32.88 -0.64
N VAL A 41 -0.88 -32.79 0.70
CA VAL A 41 0.23 -32.38 1.58
C VAL A 41 1.44 -33.34 1.50
N LYS A 42 1.19 -34.65 1.31
CA LYS A 42 2.26 -35.65 1.17
C LYS A 42 2.98 -35.61 -0.19
N LYS A 43 2.38 -34.99 -1.21
CA LYS A 43 2.99 -34.84 -2.53
C LYS A 43 4.14 -33.84 -2.49
N GLN A 44 5.17 -34.11 -3.27
CA GLN A 44 6.28 -33.16 -3.51
C GLN A 44 6.17 -32.44 -4.85
N LYS A 45 5.39 -32.96 -5.79
CA LYS A 45 5.19 -32.41 -7.13
C LYS A 45 3.79 -32.75 -7.64
N ARG A 46 3.33 -32.03 -8.67
CA ARG A 46 2.05 -32.24 -9.37
C ARG A 46 0.83 -32.13 -8.43
N HIS A 47 0.82 -31.10 -7.60
CA HIS A 47 -0.36 -30.75 -6.82
C HIS A 47 -1.52 -30.40 -7.74
N ILE A 48 -2.75 -30.68 -7.29
CA ILE A 48 -3.94 -30.20 -7.98
C ILE A 48 -4.00 -28.66 -7.94
N PRO A 49 -4.58 -28.02 -8.95
CA PRO A 49 -4.76 -26.56 -8.94
C PRO A 49 -5.53 -26.11 -7.69
N MET A 50 -5.13 -24.99 -7.08
CA MET A 50 -5.74 -24.46 -5.86
C MET A 50 -7.26 -24.29 -5.99
N ARG A 51 -7.73 -23.81 -7.15
CA ARG A 51 -9.17 -23.68 -7.43
C ARG A 51 -9.92 -25.03 -7.32
N LEU A 52 -9.31 -26.11 -7.80
CA LEU A 52 -9.92 -27.43 -7.71
C LEU A 52 -9.89 -27.97 -6.28
N LEU A 53 -8.78 -27.75 -5.56
CA LEU A 53 -8.67 -28.12 -4.15
C LEU A 53 -9.75 -27.41 -3.33
N LEU A 54 -9.91 -26.11 -3.50
CA LEU A 54 -10.94 -25.31 -2.79
C LEU A 54 -12.36 -25.70 -3.17
N SER A 55 -12.59 -26.13 -4.42
CA SER A 55 -13.93 -26.60 -4.81
C SER A 55 -14.29 -27.97 -4.22
N GLN A 56 -13.30 -28.78 -3.83
CA GLN A 56 -13.49 -30.16 -3.34
C GLN A 56 -13.29 -30.32 -1.83
N ALA A 57 -12.61 -29.37 -1.18
CA ALA A 57 -12.25 -29.49 0.24
C ALA A 57 -12.39 -28.14 0.99
N PHE A 58 -13.38 -27.33 0.63
CA PHE A 58 -13.54 -25.99 1.17
C PHE A 58 -13.86 -26.00 2.66
N GLU A 59 -14.73 -26.88 3.12
CA GLU A 59 -15.17 -26.94 4.52
C GLU A 59 -14.01 -27.31 5.45
N SER A 60 -13.28 -28.38 5.14
CA SER A 60 -12.10 -28.77 5.92
C SER A 60 -11.00 -27.72 5.92
N ILE A 61 -10.76 -27.05 4.77
CA ILE A 61 -9.74 -25.98 4.68
C ILE A 61 -10.18 -24.77 5.50
N SER A 62 -11.46 -24.38 5.43
CA SER A 62 -11.99 -23.25 6.20
C SER A 62 -11.98 -23.52 7.70
N ASN A 63 -12.24 -24.75 8.12
CA ASN A 63 -12.12 -25.15 9.52
C ASN A 63 -10.69 -25.11 10.03
N LEU A 64 -9.72 -25.53 9.19
CA LEU A 64 -8.28 -25.44 9.51
C LEU A 64 -7.74 -24.01 9.49
N LYS A 65 -8.23 -23.18 8.59
CA LYS A 65 -7.79 -21.80 8.34
C LYS A 65 -9.00 -20.88 8.14
N PRO A 66 -9.64 -20.43 9.22
CA PRO A 66 -10.87 -19.65 9.14
C PRO A 66 -10.68 -18.22 8.64
N CYS A 67 -9.44 -17.68 8.70
CA CYS A 67 -9.12 -16.33 8.23
C CYS A 67 -8.39 -16.38 6.88
N TRP A 68 -8.97 -15.70 5.89
CA TRP A 68 -8.48 -15.67 4.51
C TRP A 68 -8.15 -14.24 4.10
N MET A 69 -6.95 -14.04 3.57
CA MET A 69 -6.53 -12.76 3.01
C MET A 69 -6.25 -12.94 1.51
N MET A 70 -7.01 -12.26 0.66
CA MET A 70 -6.95 -12.41 -0.78
C MET A 70 -7.21 -11.08 -1.49
N SER A 71 -6.66 -10.92 -2.69
CA SER A 71 -7.11 -9.85 -3.57
C SER A 71 -8.53 -10.13 -4.08
N PRO A 72 -9.33 -9.11 -4.43
CA PRO A 72 -10.66 -9.31 -5.01
C PRO A 72 -10.67 -10.23 -6.22
N ALA A 73 -9.68 -10.10 -7.11
CA ALA A 73 -9.54 -10.95 -8.29
C ALA A 73 -9.28 -12.41 -7.93
N SER A 74 -8.33 -12.67 -7.01
CA SER A 74 -8.04 -14.02 -6.55
C SER A 74 -9.23 -14.67 -5.85
N ALA A 75 -9.96 -13.90 -5.04
CA ALA A 75 -11.14 -14.41 -4.37
C ALA A 75 -12.28 -14.74 -5.35
N ALA A 76 -12.50 -13.90 -6.35
CA ALA A 76 -13.49 -14.18 -7.40
C ALA A 76 -13.17 -15.42 -8.22
N GLU A 77 -11.88 -15.69 -8.46
CA GLU A 77 -11.41 -16.83 -9.26
C GLU A 77 -11.39 -18.15 -8.46
N LEU A 78 -10.88 -18.10 -7.23
CA LEU A 78 -10.52 -19.31 -6.47
C LEU A 78 -11.64 -19.80 -5.53
N LEU A 79 -12.44 -18.88 -4.97
CA LEU A 79 -13.46 -19.24 -3.99
C LEU A 79 -14.70 -19.87 -4.65
N PRO A 80 -15.38 -20.80 -3.96
CA PRO A 80 -16.65 -21.37 -4.41
C PRO A 80 -17.68 -20.27 -4.72
N LYS A 81 -18.54 -20.52 -5.73
CA LYS A 81 -19.63 -19.61 -6.12
C LYS A 81 -20.90 -19.87 -5.29
N GLN A 82 -20.74 -19.94 -3.98
CA GLN A 82 -21.85 -20.11 -3.04
C GLN A 82 -22.01 -18.85 -2.21
N SER A 83 -23.24 -18.56 -1.78
CA SER A 83 -23.51 -17.48 -0.83
C SER A 83 -23.12 -17.92 0.59
N ASP A 84 -22.86 -16.91 1.43
CA ASP A 84 -22.69 -17.09 2.89
C ASP A 84 -21.63 -18.09 3.32
N ILE A 85 -20.55 -18.25 2.53
CA ILE A 85 -19.43 -19.13 2.88
C ILE A 85 -18.50 -18.56 3.95
N PHE A 86 -18.58 -17.26 4.22
CA PHE A 86 -17.87 -16.59 5.30
C PHE A 86 -18.84 -15.81 6.19
N ASP A 87 -18.54 -15.74 7.48
CA ASP A 87 -19.34 -14.95 8.41
C ASP A 87 -19.13 -13.45 8.22
N VAL A 88 -17.88 -13.03 8.00
CA VAL A 88 -17.51 -11.62 7.89
C VAL A 88 -16.59 -11.38 6.69
N LEU A 89 -16.92 -10.38 5.87
CA LEU A 89 -16.03 -9.79 4.89
C LEU A 89 -15.50 -8.47 5.42
N ILE A 90 -14.18 -8.32 5.45
CA ILE A 90 -13.52 -7.04 5.74
C ILE A 90 -12.87 -6.57 4.44
N ILE A 91 -13.30 -5.41 3.94
CA ILE A 91 -12.68 -4.74 2.79
C ILE A 91 -11.80 -3.64 3.34
N ASP A 92 -10.49 -3.81 3.23
CA ASP A 92 -9.52 -2.78 3.59
C ASP A 92 -9.11 -1.95 2.36
N GLU A 93 -8.65 -0.71 2.57
CA GLU A 93 -8.35 0.26 1.50
C GLU A 93 -9.51 0.46 0.53
N ALA A 94 -10.74 0.47 1.05
CA ALA A 94 -11.97 0.50 0.26
C ALA A 94 -12.12 1.77 -0.60
N SER A 95 -11.42 2.85 -0.29
CA SER A 95 -11.34 4.05 -1.13
C SER A 95 -10.74 3.78 -2.51
N GLN A 96 -9.91 2.72 -2.65
CA GLN A 96 -9.27 2.32 -3.91
C GLN A 96 -10.03 1.24 -4.67
N MET A 97 -11.09 0.69 -4.11
CA MET A 97 -11.81 -0.43 -4.71
C MET A 97 -13.07 0.05 -5.41
N LYS A 98 -13.21 -0.30 -6.69
CA LYS A 98 -14.43 -0.08 -7.45
C LYS A 98 -15.55 -1.00 -6.96
N PRO A 99 -16.82 -0.54 -6.89
CA PRO A 99 -17.97 -1.32 -6.42
C PRO A 99 -18.13 -2.68 -7.11
N GLU A 100 -17.93 -2.74 -8.42
CA GLU A 100 -18.08 -3.96 -9.20
C GLU A 100 -17.13 -5.09 -8.77
N LYS A 101 -15.96 -4.75 -8.23
CA LYS A 101 -15.00 -5.74 -7.70
C LYS A 101 -15.43 -6.30 -6.34
N ALA A 102 -16.22 -5.54 -5.58
CA ALA A 102 -16.67 -5.92 -4.25
C ALA A 102 -17.94 -6.80 -4.27
N PHE A 103 -18.85 -6.60 -5.21
CA PHE A 103 -20.16 -7.26 -5.22
C PHE A 103 -20.08 -8.79 -5.17
N SER A 104 -19.16 -9.39 -5.93
CA SER A 104 -19.00 -10.83 -5.93
C SER A 104 -18.50 -11.38 -4.58
N LEU A 105 -17.79 -10.58 -3.80
CA LEU A 105 -17.30 -10.93 -2.47
C LEU A 105 -18.39 -10.73 -1.41
N ILE A 106 -19.13 -9.62 -1.52
CA ILE A 106 -20.24 -9.30 -0.62
C ILE A 106 -21.29 -10.41 -0.64
N ALA A 107 -21.61 -10.94 -1.82
CA ALA A 107 -22.56 -12.04 -1.97
C ALA A 107 -22.12 -13.36 -1.30
N ARG A 108 -20.86 -13.49 -0.88
CA ARG A 108 -20.31 -14.69 -0.21
C ARG A 108 -20.24 -14.59 1.31
N CYS A 109 -20.69 -13.49 1.87
CA CYS A 109 -20.52 -13.20 3.30
C CYS A 109 -21.83 -12.73 3.94
N LYS A 110 -22.02 -13.09 5.21
CA LYS A 110 -23.20 -12.70 5.99
C LYS A 110 -23.13 -11.27 6.51
N GLN A 111 -21.92 -10.78 6.81
CA GLN A 111 -21.67 -9.47 7.39
C GLN A 111 -20.55 -8.76 6.64
N LEU A 112 -20.69 -7.44 6.48
CA LEU A 112 -19.73 -6.60 5.74
C LEU A 112 -19.17 -5.51 6.66
N ILE A 113 -17.83 -5.39 6.65
CA ILE A 113 -17.09 -4.29 7.27
C ILE A 113 -16.26 -3.62 6.18
N ILE A 114 -16.47 -2.33 5.96
CA ILE A 114 -15.74 -1.54 4.96
C ILE A 114 -14.83 -0.57 5.68
N VAL A 115 -13.53 -0.67 5.42
CA VAL A 115 -12.50 0.16 6.02
C VAL A 115 -11.78 0.94 4.92
N GLY A 116 -11.65 2.24 5.10
CA GLY A 116 -10.98 3.09 4.12
C GLY A 116 -10.93 4.54 4.58
N ASP A 117 -10.23 5.35 3.80
CA ASP A 117 -10.05 6.77 4.07
C ASP A 117 -10.40 7.59 2.83
N ARG A 118 -11.45 8.42 2.93
CA ARG A 118 -11.90 9.33 1.87
C ARG A 118 -10.89 10.44 1.54
N LYS A 119 -9.97 10.69 2.44
CA LYS A 119 -8.91 11.70 2.27
C LYS A 119 -7.65 11.10 1.60
N GLN A 120 -7.69 9.83 1.21
CA GLN A 120 -6.66 9.15 0.42
C GLN A 120 -7.12 8.93 -1.04
N LEU A 121 -6.29 8.28 -1.87
CA LEU A 121 -6.53 8.17 -3.31
C LEU A 121 -7.80 7.36 -3.62
N PRO A 122 -8.59 7.80 -4.62
CA PRO A 122 -9.70 7.04 -5.18
C PRO A 122 -9.20 5.87 -6.05
N PRO A 123 -10.11 5.00 -6.56
CA PRO A 123 -9.74 3.96 -7.51
C PRO A 123 -9.10 4.56 -8.75
N THR A 124 -7.94 4.03 -9.17
CA THR A 124 -7.25 4.49 -10.39
C THR A 124 -7.43 3.51 -11.54
N ASN A 125 -7.56 4.02 -12.77
CA ASN A 125 -7.60 3.22 -14.00
C ASN A 125 -6.19 2.99 -14.59
N PHE A 126 -5.14 3.27 -13.84
CA PHE A 126 -3.75 3.28 -14.31
C PHE A 126 -3.33 1.96 -15.01
N PHE A 127 -3.83 0.81 -14.56
CA PHE A 127 -3.47 -0.48 -15.15
C PHE A 127 -4.23 -0.85 -16.44
N GLN A 128 -5.29 -0.12 -16.80
CA GLN A 128 -6.05 -0.41 -18.02
C GLN A 128 -5.43 0.20 -19.30
N LYS A 129 -4.50 1.15 -19.16
CA LYS A 129 -3.88 1.84 -20.31
C LYS A 129 -2.47 1.36 -20.69
N GLN A 130 -1.93 0.28 -20.11
CA GLN A 130 -0.63 -0.27 -20.53
C GLN A 130 -0.65 -0.90 -21.95
N ASP A 131 -1.83 -1.12 -22.53
CA ASP A 131 -1.97 -1.69 -23.88
C ASP A 131 -2.13 -0.65 -25.01
N SER A 132 -2.18 0.64 -24.70
CA SER A 132 -2.23 1.69 -25.72
C SER A 132 -0.98 2.57 -25.64
N GLN A 133 -0.12 2.46 -26.64
CA GLN A 133 0.95 3.39 -26.97
C GLN A 133 0.34 4.75 -27.35
N ALA A 134 0.04 5.58 -26.38
CA ALA A 134 -0.28 6.99 -26.59
C ALA A 134 0.57 7.82 -25.64
N GLU A 135 1.53 8.48 -26.24
CA GLU A 135 2.33 9.54 -25.66
C GLU A 135 1.42 10.69 -25.23
N ASP A 136 1.63 11.22 -24.03
CA ASP A 136 1.20 12.55 -23.55
C ASP A 136 -0.30 12.92 -23.61
N GLU A 137 -1.22 11.99 -23.53
CA GLU A 137 -2.61 12.36 -23.23
C GLU A 137 -2.89 12.28 -21.73
N ASP A 138 -3.29 13.41 -21.16
CA ASP A 138 -3.83 13.56 -19.81
C ASP A 138 -4.71 12.38 -19.44
N ILE A 139 -4.23 11.56 -18.52
CA ILE A 139 -5.03 10.47 -17.96
C ILE A 139 -6.15 11.15 -17.18
N GLU A 140 -7.31 11.29 -17.80
CA GLU A 140 -8.53 11.62 -17.07
C GLU A 140 -8.77 10.50 -16.06
N ILE A 141 -8.38 10.77 -14.83
CA ILE A 141 -8.85 10.00 -13.69
C ILE A 141 -10.30 10.47 -13.52
N GLU A 142 -11.23 9.78 -14.18
CA GLU A 142 -12.62 9.90 -13.80
C GLU A 142 -12.68 9.63 -12.30
N ASP A 143 -13.37 10.48 -11.56
CA ASP A 143 -13.72 10.27 -10.14
C ASP A 143 -14.66 9.06 -10.07
N ASN A 144 -14.06 7.88 -10.17
CA ASN A 144 -14.78 6.63 -10.09
C ASN A 144 -15.20 6.42 -8.64
N GLU A 145 -16.50 6.38 -8.43
CA GLU A 145 -17.10 6.07 -7.15
C GLU A 145 -16.45 4.79 -6.55
N SER A 146 -15.92 4.91 -5.36
CA SER A 146 -15.36 3.77 -4.63
C SER A 146 -16.47 2.99 -3.90
N ILE A 147 -16.18 1.74 -3.52
CA ILE A 147 -17.08 0.98 -2.65
C ILE A 147 -17.28 1.67 -1.29
N LEU A 148 -16.29 2.45 -0.82
CA LEU A 148 -16.41 3.23 0.40
C LEU A 148 -17.46 4.35 0.24
N GLU A 149 -17.42 5.11 -0.86
CA GLU A 149 -18.39 6.17 -1.14
C GLU A 149 -19.80 5.63 -1.36
N LEU A 150 -19.91 4.49 -2.03
CA LEU A 150 -21.18 3.80 -2.18
C LEU A 150 -21.74 3.33 -0.84
N ALA A 151 -20.89 2.75 0.01
CA ALA A 151 -21.29 2.31 1.34
C ALA A 151 -21.75 3.48 2.22
N ASP A 152 -21.12 4.63 2.14
CA ASP A 152 -21.53 5.83 2.87
C ASP A 152 -22.93 6.31 2.47
N LYS A 153 -23.30 6.19 1.22
CA LYS A 153 -24.65 6.55 0.73
C LYS A 153 -25.71 5.56 1.21
N VAL A 154 -25.34 4.27 1.28
CA VAL A 154 -26.29 3.19 1.60
C VAL A 154 -26.35 2.89 3.11
N ILE A 155 -25.23 3.00 3.82
CA ILE A 155 -25.09 2.59 5.23
C ILE A 155 -24.76 3.82 6.11
N SER A 156 -25.28 4.97 5.79
CA SER A 156 -24.90 6.29 6.32
C SER A 156 -24.92 6.41 7.86
N ASN A 157 -25.66 5.58 8.57
CA ASN A 157 -25.85 5.69 10.02
C ASN A 157 -24.91 4.78 10.84
N ASN A 158 -24.08 3.95 10.19
CA ASN A 158 -23.24 2.96 10.86
C ASN A 158 -21.73 3.24 10.71
N GLY A 159 -21.37 4.45 10.31
CA GLY A 159 -19.98 4.86 10.16
C GLY A 159 -19.32 5.17 11.51
N CYS A 160 -18.07 4.70 11.66
CA CYS A 160 -17.21 5.02 12.79
C CYS A 160 -15.85 5.51 12.27
N SER A 161 -15.35 6.61 12.80
CA SER A 161 -14.04 7.15 12.46
C SER A 161 -12.99 6.76 13.49
N LEU A 162 -11.81 6.33 13.00
CA LEU A 162 -10.65 6.10 13.86
C LEU A 162 -10.01 7.45 14.18
N GLY A 163 -10.05 7.85 15.44
CA GLY A 163 -9.57 9.15 15.89
C GLY A 163 -8.06 9.20 16.19
N TRP A 164 -7.33 8.08 16.11
CA TRP A 164 -5.93 8.02 16.51
C TRP A 164 -4.99 7.87 15.33
N HIS A 165 -3.95 8.71 15.30
CA HIS A 165 -2.80 8.49 14.42
C HIS A 165 -1.67 7.82 15.21
N TYR A 166 -1.25 6.62 14.79
CA TYR A 166 -0.22 5.82 15.47
C TYR A 166 1.05 5.56 14.64
N ARG A 167 1.00 5.75 13.31
CA ARG A 167 2.12 5.46 12.40
C ARG A 167 3.32 6.34 12.69
N SER A 168 3.12 7.66 12.74
CA SER A 168 4.19 8.63 12.92
C SER A 168 4.69 8.67 14.36
N ARG A 169 6.00 8.56 14.53
CA ARG A 169 6.66 8.59 15.84
C ARG A 169 6.91 10.01 16.36
N HIS A 170 6.67 11.02 15.52
CA HIS A 170 6.79 12.42 15.89
C HIS A 170 5.58 13.20 15.35
N GLN A 171 5.04 14.09 16.18
CA GLN A 171 3.85 14.88 15.85
C GLN A 171 4.00 15.73 14.58
N SER A 172 5.20 16.24 14.28
CA SER A 172 5.42 17.06 13.08
C SER A 172 5.16 16.34 11.76
N LEU A 173 5.24 14.99 11.74
CA LEU A 173 5.05 14.19 10.53
C LEU A 173 3.59 14.12 10.08
N ILE A 174 2.66 14.27 11.01
CA ILE A 174 1.22 14.21 10.72
C ILE A 174 0.55 15.59 10.83
N ALA A 175 1.22 16.58 11.45
CA ALA A 175 0.64 17.88 11.73
C ALA A 175 0.06 18.55 10.48
N PHE A 176 0.78 18.53 9.36
CA PHE A 176 0.32 19.06 8.08
C PHE A 176 -0.98 18.38 7.64
N SER A 177 -1.00 17.06 7.58
CA SER A 177 -2.17 16.31 7.13
C SER A 177 -3.34 16.46 8.11
N ASN A 178 -3.08 16.46 9.41
CA ASN A 178 -4.12 16.65 10.41
C ASN A 178 -4.82 18.02 10.24
N HIS A 179 -4.03 19.06 10.07
CA HIS A 179 -4.57 20.41 9.93
C HIS A 179 -5.32 20.62 8.60
N TYR A 180 -4.70 20.27 7.46
CA TYR A 180 -5.26 20.59 6.15
C TYR A 180 -6.30 19.59 5.62
N PHE A 181 -6.28 18.35 6.10
CA PHE A 181 -7.13 17.30 5.54
C PHE A 181 -8.07 16.65 6.55
N TYR A 182 -7.73 16.66 7.83
CA TYR A 182 -8.54 16.01 8.87
C TYR A 182 -9.11 16.99 9.91
N ASP A 183 -9.10 18.30 9.63
CA ASP A 183 -9.72 19.34 10.44
C ASP A 183 -9.27 19.31 11.92
N ASP A 184 -8.00 18.96 12.17
CA ASP A 184 -7.39 18.74 13.49
C ASP A 184 -8.09 17.68 14.36
N ALA A 185 -8.88 16.80 13.73
CA ALA A 185 -9.66 15.78 14.44
C ALA A 185 -8.86 14.57 14.91
N LEU A 186 -7.63 14.35 14.39
CA LEU A 186 -6.82 13.22 14.80
C LEU A 186 -6.13 13.47 16.14
N THR A 187 -6.26 12.52 17.05
CA THR A 187 -5.47 12.51 18.29
C THR A 187 -4.04 12.13 17.99
N ILE A 188 -3.11 13.04 18.29
CA ILE A 188 -1.69 12.90 18.07
C ILE A 188 -0.97 12.87 19.42
N PHE A 189 -0.13 11.88 19.64
CA PHE A 189 0.71 11.81 20.83
C PHE A 189 1.99 12.59 20.65
N ALA A 190 2.32 13.43 21.62
CA ALA A 190 3.57 14.18 21.61
C ALA A 190 4.77 13.23 21.73
N SER A 191 5.80 13.49 20.93
CA SER A 191 7.07 12.81 21.01
C SER A 191 7.93 13.38 22.14
N ASN A 192 8.85 12.57 22.68
CA ASN A 192 9.84 13.02 23.64
C ASN A 192 11.00 13.82 23.00
N SER A 193 11.09 13.82 21.66
CA SER A 193 12.13 14.58 20.95
C SER A 193 11.69 16.02 20.69
N VAL A 194 12.65 16.95 20.81
CA VAL A 194 12.43 18.36 20.53
C VAL A 194 12.76 18.67 19.08
N GLY A 195 11.97 19.55 18.47
CA GLY A 195 12.17 20.00 17.09
C GLY A 195 11.19 19.39 16.10
N SER A 196 11.55 19.36 14.82
CA SER A 196 10.76 18.78 13.74
C SER A 196 11.50 17.67 13.06
N GLU A 197 10.82 16.56 12.78
CA GLU A 197 11.32 15.48 11.94
C GLU A 197 10.94 15.65 10.46
N VAL A 198 10.35 16.78 10.09
CA VAL A 198 10.25 17.24 8.72
C VAL A 198 11.44 18.14 8.44
N LYS A 199 12.37 17.68 7.60
CA LYS A 199 13.59 18.40 7.22
C LYS A 199 13.44 18.96 5.83
N PHE A 200 13.70 20.24 5.65
CA PHE A 200 13.68 20.90 4.36
C PHE A 200 15.10 21.00 3.80
N HIS A 201 15.30 20.53 2.58
CA HIS A 201 16.52 20.63 1.79
C HIS A 201 16.27 21.51 0.58
N PRO A 202 16.62 22.79 0.65
CA PRO A 202 16.48 23.69 -0.49
C PRO A 202 17.47 23.33 -1.60
N VAL A 203 17.01 23.33 -2.83
CA VAL A 203 17.85 23.11 -4.00
C VAL A 203 18.24 24.46 -4.60
N GLU A 204 19.54 24.70 -4.67
CA GLU A 204 20.08 25.88 -5.32
C GLU A 204 20.16 25.67 -6.85
N ALA A 205 20.02 26.75 -7.61
CA ALA A 205 20.09 26.74 -9.08
C ALA A 205 19.15 25.68 -9.73
N PRO A 206 17.86 25.67 -9.43
CA PRO A 206 16.92 24.74 -10.02
C PRO A 206 16.84 24.89 -11.54
N ASN A 207 16.60 23.76 -12.23
CA ASN A 207 16.43 23.72 -13.68
C ASN A 207 15.32 22.72 -14.03
N TYR A 208 14.07 23.15 -13.85
CA TYR A 208 12.91 22.35 -14.22
C TYR A 208 12.69 22.38 -15.73
N ARG A 209 12.81 21.22 -16.39
CA ARG A 209 12.60 21.07 -17.82
C ARG A 209 12.06 19.68 -18.15
N GLY A 210 10.99 19.62 -18.96
CA GLY A 210 10.45 18.35 -19.46
C GLY A 210 10.02 17.38 -18.35
N GLY A 211 9.47 17.89 -17.24
CA GLY A 211 9.06 17.06 -16.11
C GLY A 211 10.20 16.62 -15.18
N VAL A 212 11.45 17.05 -15.43
CA VAL A 212 12.62 16.69 -14.64
C VAL A 212 13.30 17.94 -14.09
N ASN A 213 13.86 17.81 -12.88
CA ASN A 213 14.69 18.81 -12.23
C ASN A 213 15.99 18.11 -11.78
N LEU A 214 17.01 18.13 -12.66
CA LEU A 214 18.25 17.40 -12.43
C LEU A 214 18.99 17.82 -11.15
N PRO A 215 19.11 19.10 -10.77
CA PRO A 215 19.67 19.48 -9.48
C PRO A 215 18.94 18.86 -8.28
N GLU A 216 17.62 18.69 -8.38
CA GLU A 216 16.83 18.02 -7.34
C GLU A 216 17.08 16.50 -7.30
N VAL A 217 17.38 15.87 -8.46
CA VAL A 217 17.83 14.46 -8.51
C VAL A 217 19.15 14.30 -7.75
N GLU A 218 20.13 15.14 -8.03
CA GLU A 218 21.45 15.09 -7.38
C GLU A 218 21.36 15.31 -5.87
N GLU A 219 20.56 16.29 -5.45
CA GLU A 219 20.36 16.58 -4.03
C GLU A 219 19.58 15.47 -3.32
N THR A 220 18.64 14.81 -4.01
CA THR A 220 17.94 13.63 -3.48
C THR A 220 18.90 12.48 -3.21
N ILE A 221 19.84 12.20 -4.10
CA ILE A 221 20.87 11.17 -3.88
C ILE A 221 21.82 11.58 -2.74
N THR A 222 22.18 12.85 -2.67
CA THR A 222 23.01 13.40 -1.58
C THR A 222 22.31 13.23 -0.22
N ALA A 223 21.04 13.58 -0.14
CA ALA A 223 20.20 13.39 1.05
C ALA A 223 20.06 11.92 1.44
N LEU A 224 19.90 11.02 0.45
CA LEU A 224 19.88 9.57 0.67
C LEU A 224 21.17 9.09 1.31
N LYS A 225 22.32 9.41 0.73
CA LYS A 225 23.63 9.01 1.26
C LYS A 225 23.89 9.53 2.66
N LYS A 226 23.52 10.78 2.92
CA LYS A 226 23.59 11.38 4.26
C LYS A 226 22.71 10.63 5.25
N GLN A 227 21.47 10.34 4.89
CA GLN A 227 20.52 9.63 5.76
C GLN A 227 20.99 8.21 6.09
N ILE A 228 21.57 7.48 5.13
CA ILE A 228 22.14 6.15 5.36
C ILE A 228 23.30 6.21 6.37
N LYS A 229 24.17 7.22 6.28
CA LYS A 229 25.27 7.41 7.23
C LYS A 229 24.78 7.77 8.64
N GLU A 230 23.75 8.61 8.75
CA GLU A 230 23.19 9.04 10.03
C GLU A 230 22.39 7.91 10.73
N ALA A 231 21.69 7.07 9.98
CA ALA A 231 20.83 6.03 10.52
C ALA A 231 20.74 4.81 9.58
N PRO A 232 21.79 3.95 9.57
CA PRO A 232 21.90 2.85 8.60
C PRO A 232 20.87 1.73 8.79
N ASP A 233 20.18 1.70 9.93
CA ASP A 233 19.16 0.69 10.22
C ASP A 233 17.75 1.10 9.77
N LYS A 234 17.58 2.34 9.32
CA LYS A 234 16.27 2.87 8.93
C LYS A 234 15.93 2.56 7.49
N SER A 235 14.73 2.04 7.27
CA SER A 235 14.19 1.83 5.92
C SER A 235 13.91 3.16 5.23
N ILE A 236 14.16 3.23 3.91
CA ILE A 236 14.02 4.48 3.15
C ILE A 236 13.15 4.28 1.91
N LEU A 237 12.25 5.22 1.69
CA LEU A 237 11.48 5.40 0.46
C LEU A 237 11.87 6.75 -0.16
N ILE A 238 12.13 6.76 -1.46
CA ILE A 238 12.22 8.01 -2.23
C ILE A 238 10.91 8.15 -3.01
N ALA A 239 10.26 9.29 -2.86
CA ALA A 239 8.99 9.59 -3.51
C ALA A 239 9.13 10.85 -4.38
N THR A 240 8.50 10.87 -5.54
CA THR A 240 8.52 12.00 -6.47
C THR A 240 7.11 12.39 -6.91
N MET A 241 6.94 13.60 -7.38
CA MET A 241 5.65 14.11 -7.83
C MET A 241 5.26 13.64 -9.25
N ASN A 242 6.19 13.06 -10.02
CA ASN A 242 5.91 12.55 -11.36
C ASN A 242 6.83 11.38 -11.76
N GLU A 243 6.48 10.68 -12.84
CA GLU A 243 7.20 9.49 -13.30
C GLU A 243 8.55 9.84 -13.98
N ALA A 244 8.65 10.97 -14.69
CA ALA A 244 9.89 11.36 -15.34
C ALA A 244 11.03 11.55 -14.32
N GLN A 245 10.76 12.24 -13.21
CA GLN A 245 11.70 12.38 -12.11
C GLN A 245 12.01 11.05 -11.41
N THR A 246 10.99 10.19 -11.25
CA THR A 246 11.19 8.84 -10.70
C THR A 246 12.21 8.05 -11.50
N SER A 247 12.07 8.07 -12.82
CA SER A 247 12.95 7.36 -13.74
C SER A 247 14.37 7.91 -13.69
N GLU A 248 14.54 9.24 -13.63
CA GLU A 248 15.85 9.88 -13.55
C GLU A 248 16.55 9.60 -12.22
N ILE A 249 15.80 9.61 -11.10
CA ILE A 249 16.36 9.23 -9.80
C ILE A 249 16.77 7.75 -9.78
N LYS A 250 15.98 6.84 -10.39
CA LYS A 250 16.35 5.43 -10.52
C LYS A 250 17.66 5.26 -11.30
N LEU A 251 17.79 5.91 -12.44
CA LEU A 251 19.02 5.89 -13.24
C LEU A 251 20.23 6.43 -12.47
N SER A 252 20.04 7.54 -11.75
CA SER A 252 21.10 8.12 -10.92
C SER A 252 21.48 7.19 -9.76
N LEU A 253 20.48 6.56 -9.10
CA LEU A 253 20.70 5.61 -8.03
C LEU A 253 21.49 4.38 -8.51
N GLU A 254 21.14 3.80 -9.66
CA GLU A 254 21.86 2.68 -10.25
C GLU A 254 23.34 3.00 -10.54
N LYS A 255 23.61 4.19 -11.06
CA LYS A 255 24.98 4.67 -11.29
C LYS A 255 25.75 4.82 -9.98
N GLU A 256 25.10 5.29 -8.93
CA GLU A 256 25.74 5.51 -7.63
C GLU A 256 25.92 4.22 -6.82
N LEU A 257 25.04 3.24 -6.95
CA LEU A 257 25.19 1.90 -6.39
C LEU A 257 26.49 1.23 -6.86
N SER A 258 26.86 1.44 -8.14
CA SER A 258 28.10 0.88 -8.69
C SER A 258 29.39 1.55 -8.20
N LYS A 259 29.30 2.72 -7.57
CA LYS A 259 30.46 3.54 -7.14
C LYS A 259 30.61 3.63 -5.62
N ASP A 260 29.50 3.48 -4.88
CA ASP A 260 29.44 3.71 -3.45
C ASP A 260 29.14 2.39 -2.71
N PRO A 261 30.16 1.75 -2.12
CA PRO A 261 29.99 0.47 -1.42
C PRO A 261 29.02 0.52 -0.23
N ASP A 262 28.94 1.65 0.47
CA ASP A 262 28.04 1.82 1.62
C ASP A 262 26.58 1.83 1.15
N LEU A 263 26.32 2.51 0.04
CA LEU A 263 25.00 2.54 -0.59
C LEU A 263 24.58 1.17 -1.11
N ASP A 264 25.51 0.45 -1.78
CA ASP A 264 25.26 -0.90 -2.28
C ASP A 264 24.98 -1.88 -1.14
N ALA A 265 25.80 -1.85 -0.08
CA ALA A 265 25.61 -2.68 1.10
C ALA A 265 24.27 -2.40 1.80
N PHE A 266 23.82 -1.13 1.85
CA PHE A 266 22.53 -0.76 2.38
C PHE A 266 21.37 -1.34 1.51
N ALA A 267 21.44 -1.17 0.19
CA ALA A 267 20.45 -1.68 -0.73
C ALA A 267 20.36 -3.21 -0.69
N ALA A 268 21.51 -3.90 -0.69
CA ALA A 268 21.59 -5.36 -0.62
C ALA A 268 21.00 -5.94 0.67
N ARG A 269 21.21 -5.27 1.82
CA ARG A 269 20.69 -5.69 3.13
C ARG A 269 19.17 -5.78 3.15
N HIS A 270 18.49 -4.89 2.47
CA HIS A 270 17.04 -4.76 2.51
C HIS A 270 16.34 -5.38 1.28
N LYS A 271 17.09 -5.86 0.31
CA LYS A 271 16.56 -6.41 -0.95
C LYS A 271 15.59 -7.56 -0.72
N GLY A 272 14.43 -7.50 -1.37
CA GLY A 272 13.38 -8.53 -1.26
C GLY A 272 12.64 -8.55 0.09
N THR A 273 12.86 -7.56 0.94
CA THR A 273 12.13 -7.40 2.20
C THR A 273 11.12 -6.24 2.11
N LEU A 274 10.24 -6.13 3.11
CA LEU A 274 9.32 -4.99 3.24
C LEU A 274 10.06 -3.65 3.45
N ASN A 275 11.35 -3.68 3.79
CA ASN A 275 12.19 -2.51 4.03
C ASN A 275 13.08 -2.14 2.83
N GLU A 276 12.88 -2.77 1.69
CA GLU A 276 13.64 -2.50 0.47
C GLU A 276 13.64 -1.02 0.11
N LEU A 277 14.83 -0.50 -0.28
CA LEU A 277 14.97 0.85 -0.82
C LEU A 277 14.24 0.92 -2.16
N VAL A 278 13.22 1.76 -2.23
CA VAL A 278 12.40 1.90 -3.43
C VAL A 278 12.27 3.36 -3.83
N VAL A 279 12.16 3.60 -5.14
CA VAL A 279 11.85 4.91 -5.73
C VAL A 279 10.51 4.79 -6.41
N LYS A 280 9.54 5.60 -6.00
CA LYS A 280 8.16 5.56 -6.48
C LYS A 280 7.63 6.97 -6.80
N ASN A 281 6.72 7.05 -7.74
CA ASN A 281 5.98 8.28 -7.95
C ASN A 281 4.78 8.38 -6.99
N LEU A 282 4.19 9.54 -6.95
CA LEU A 282 3.06 9.93 -6.11
C LEU A 282 1.85 8.99 -6.22
N GLU A 283 1.57 8.43 -7.38
CA GLU A 283 0.44 7.53 -7.62
C GLU A 283 0.67 6.11 -7.05
N ASN A 284 1.95 5.73 -6.87
CA ASN A 284 2.34 4.37 -6.52
C ASN A 284 2.84 4.21 -5.06
N VAL A 285 2.80 5.28 -4.25
CA VAL A 285 3.28 5.23 -2.84
C VAL A 285 2.21 4.78 -1.85
N GLN A 286 0.95 4.68 -2.26
CA GLN A 286 -0.11 4.26 -1.36
C GLN A 286 0.09 2.80 -0.92
N GLY A 287 -0.14 2.53 0.37
CA GLY A 287 0.14 1.25 0.99
C GLY A 287 1.59 1.08 1.48
N ASP A 288 2.54 1.86 0.96
CA ASP A 288 3.91 1.82 1.48
C ASP A 288 4.05 2.61 2.77
N GLU A 289 5.00 2.18 3.58
CA GLU A 289 5.47 2.93 4.74
C GLU A 289 6.96 2.64 4.97
N ARG A 290 7.72 3.65 5.35
CA ARG A 290 9.15 3.51 5.69
C ARG A 290 9.48 4.38 6.89
N ASP A 291 10.62 4.08 7.51
CA ASP A 291 11.12 4.91 8.61
C ASP A 291 11.39 6.34 8.13
N VAL A 292 12.01 6.47 6.97
CA VAL A 292 12.36 7.74 6.35
C VAL A 292 11.78 7.83 4.95
N VAL A 293 11.17 8.97 4.63
CA VAL A 293 10.69 9.27 3.29
C VAL A 293 11.41 10.51 2.78
N ILE A 294 12.10 10.37 1.65
CA ILE A 294 12.74 11.49 0.93
C ILE A 294 11.80 11.87 -0.21
N ILE A 295 11.34 13.11 -0.23
CA ILE A 295 10.39 13.61 -1.21
C ILE A 295 11.11 14.59 -2.12
N SER A 296 11.18 14.31 -3.43
CA SER A 296 11.56 15.27 -4.45
C SER A 296 10.30 15.91 -5.01
N THR A 297 10.20 17.24 -4.89
CA THR A 297 9.01 17.98 -5.34
C THR A 297 8.99 18.19 -6.84
N VAL A 298 10.10 18.03 -7.50
CA VAL A 298 10.26 18.14 -8.96
C VAL A 298 10.10 19.57 -9.49
N TYR A 299 8.96 20.18 -9.13
CA TYR A 299 8.57 21.50 -9.65
C TYR A 299 9.48 22.60 -9.09
N GLY A 300 9.84 23.52 -9.95
CA GLY A 300 10.70 24.62 -9.59
C GLY A 300 10.80 25.65 -10.72
N PRO A 301 11.57 26.71 -10.53
CA PRO A 301 11.86 27.68 -11.59
C PRO A 301 12.53 26.99 -12.79
N ASN A 302 12.12 27.41 -14.00
CA ASN A 302 12.80 27.05 -15.23
C ASN A 302 14.09 27.89 -15.39
N ALA A 303 14.80 27.72 -16.51
CA ALA A 303 16.03 28.45 -16.82
C ALA A 303 15.85 29.98 -16.82
N GLU A 304 14.62 30.47 -16.97
CA GLU A 304 14.26 31.90 -16.95
C GLU A 304 13.86 32.38 -15.54
N GLY A 305 13.92 31.53 -14.54
CA GLY A 305 13.52 31.83 -13.16
C GLY A 305 12.01 31.82 -12.91
N LYS A 306 11.19 31.35 -13.87
CA LYS A 306 9.73 31.34 -13.78
C LYS A 306 9.25 30.01 -13.29
N VAL A 307 8.40 30.00 -12.23
CA VAL A 307 7.68 28.82 -11.75
C VAL A 307 6.36 28.70 -12.52
N LEU A 308 6.18 27.58 -13.21
CA LEU A 308 4.91 27.23 -13.84
C LEU A 308 3.98 26.65 -12.77
N GLN A 309 2.75 27.15 -12.70
CA GLN A 309 1.74 26.69 -11.73
C GLN A 309 1.00 25.41 -12.20
N ASN A 310 1.64 24.62 -13.04
CA ASN A 310 1.13 23.33 -13.47
C ASN A 310 1.86 22.23 -12.70
N PHE A 311 1.23 21.75 -11.64
CA PHE A 311 1.73 20.65 -10.79
C PHE A 311 1.08 19.30 -11.17
N GLY A 312 0.67 19.16 -12.43
CA GLY A 312 0.10 17.93 -12.96
C GLY A 312 -1.14 17.46 -12.20
N PRO A 313 -1.19 16.19 -11.77
CA PRO A 313 -2.35 15.62 -11.10
C PRO A 313 -2.75 16.31 -9.77
N ILE A 314 -1.85 17.08 -9.16
CA ILE A 314 -2.15 17.82 -7.92
C ILE A 314 -3.11 18.97 -8.17
N ASN A 315 -3.09 19.58 -9.38
CA ASN A 315 -3.97 20.69 -9.72
C ASN A 315 -5.42 20.27 -10.03
N ARG A 316 -5.67 18.97 -10.17
CA ARG A 316 -7.02 18.45 -10.45
C ARG A 316 -7.90 18.47 -9.19
N ASP A 317 -9.21 18.35 -9.39
CA ASP A 317 -10.14 18.16 -8.29
C ASP A 317 -9.70 16.96 -7.43
N ALA A 318 -9.75 17.14 -6.11
CA ALA A 318 -9.24 16.17 -5.14
C ALA A 318 -7.73 15.80 -5.28
N GLY A 319 -6.95 16.52 -6.09
CA GLY A 319 -5.51 16.29 -6.26
C GLY A 319 -4.70 16.37 -4.97
N TRP A 320 -5.17 17.15 -3.98
CA TRP A 320 -4.62 17.24 -2.64
C TRP A 320 -4.56 15.90 -1.88
N ARG A 321 -5.42 14.91 -2.22
CA ARG A 321 -5.39 13.55 -1.63
C ARG A 321 -4.04 12.88 -1.84
N ARG A 322 -3.37 13.19 -2.94
CA ARG A 322 -2.03 12.71 -3.26
C ARG A 322 -0.99 13.20 -2.27
N LEU A 323 -1.07 14.48 -1.92
CA LEU A 323 -0.20 15.08 -0.91
C LEU A 323 -0.44 14.45 0.48
N ASN A 324 -1.71 14.25 0.85
CA ASN A 324 -2.05 13.56 2.09
C ASN A 324 -1.45 12.15 2.16
N VAL A 325 -1.59 11.36 1.10
CA VAL A 325 -0.98 10.03 1.04
C VAL A 325 0.53 10.13 1.19
N LEU A 326 1.18 11.02 0.45
CA LEU A 326 2.63 11.14 0.42
C LEU A 326 3.22 11.52 1.79
N PHE A 327 2.68 12.56 2.43
CA PHE A 327 3.19 13.05 3.71
C PHE A 327 2.91 12.11 4.88
N THR A 328 1.97 11.19 4.75
CA THR A 328 1.64 10.20 5.79
C THR A 328 2.42 8.88 5.68
N ARG A 329 3.39 8.75 4.80
CA ARG A 329 4.16 7.48 4.61
C ARG A 329 5.31 7.30 5.58
N ALA A 330 5.80 8.35 6.21
CA ALA A 330 6.97 8.31 7.09
C ALA A 330 6.62 7.91 8.53
N LYS A 331 7.43 7.02 9.11
CA LYS A 331 7.36 6.67 10.54
C LYS A 331 8.21 7.59 11.41
N HIS A 332 9.41 7.95 10.95
CA HIS A 332 10.39 8.68 11.75
C HIS A 332 10.80 10.03 11.16
N ARG A 333 10.96 10.14 9.84
CA ARG A 333 11.46 11.37 9.23
C ARG A 333 10.94 11.58 7.81
N VAL A 334 10.63 12.82 7.48
CA VAL A 334 10.44 13.30 6.11
C VAL A 334 11.59 14.23 5.76
N ILE A 335 12.23 14.02 4.61
CA ILE A 335 13.22 14.92 4.01
C ILE A 335 12.60 15.45 2.74
N LEU A 336 12.29 16.74 2.72
CA LEU A 336 11.69 17.42 1.57
C LEU A 336 12.80 18.11 0.78
N VAL A 337 13.13 17.56 -0.39
CA VAL A 337 14.06 18.15 -1.35
C VAL A 337 13.25 18.97 -2.33
N SER A 338 13.47 20.28 -2.37
CA SER A 338 12.59 21.17 -3.12
C SER A 338 13.32 22.39 -3.66
N SER A 339 12.96 22.73 -4.89
CA SER A 339 13.36 23.97 -5.57
C SER A 339 12.34 25.10 -5.38
N LEU A 340 11.20 24.81 -4.77
CA LEU A 340 10.19 25.81 -4.42
C LEU A 340 10.61 26.48 -3.10
N LYS A 341 10.51 27.80 -3.05
CA LYS A 341 10.83 28.63 -1.87
C LYS A 341 9.57 29.04 -1.15
#